data_deeefe6c6ad95e9fccf6f16e89521c5d
#
_entry.id   deeefe6c6ad95e9fccf6f16e89521c5d
#
_cell.length_a   1.000
_cell.length_b   1.000
_cell.length_c   1.000
_cell.angle_alpha   90.00
_cell.angle_beta   90.00
_cell.angle_gamma   90.00
#
_symmetry.space_group_name_H-M   'P 1'
#
loop_
_entity.id
_entity.type
_entity.pdbx_description
1 polymer ?
#
loop_
_entity_poly.entity_id
_entity_poly.type
_entity_poly.pdbx_seq_one_letter_code
_entity_poly.pdbx_strand_id
1 'polypeptide(L)'
;MFRYFEIVKYMLGLYKKLNFQRVYFSAYQKGLGHCSIPGEQNRESTPERIFMREHRLYQVDYLIRKYGVSGDDIILDKSGNLELDSDPKEIWAEHHPEFYPVRINKAGKEALLRVPGLGPATADIILKSRIYGKIKRLEDIGLKGKRLENVKKYAIME
;
A
#
# COMPACT_ATOMS: atom_id res chain seq x y z
N MET A 1 -22.28 1.94 -7.76
CA MET A 1 -21.15 1.91 -6.78
C MET A 1 -19.89 2.28 -7.55
N PHE A 2 -19.15 3.29 -7.11
CA PHE A 2 -17.88 3.66 -7.75
C PHE A 2 -16.90 2.49 -7.69
N ARG A 3 -16.26 2.19 -8.82
CA ARG A 3 -15.17 1.21 -8.87
C ARG A 3 -13.91 1.82 -8.27
N TYR A 4 -13.01 1.01 -7.76
CA TYR A 4 -11.74 1.50 -7.20
C TYR A 4 -10.93 2.30 -8.23
N PHE A 5 -10.96 1.89 -9.50
CA PHE A 5 -10.35 2.63 -10.59
C PHE A 5 -10.78 4.11 -10.62
N GLU A 6 -12.08 4.37 -10.52
CA GLU A 6 -12.61 5.74 -10.52
C GLU A 6 -12.14 6.52 -9.28
N ILE A 7 -12.20 5.89 -8.10
CA ILE A 7 -11.75 6.50 -6.84
C ILE A 7 -10.26 6.86 -6.90
N VAL A 8 -9.42 5.95 -7.36
CA VAL A 8 -7.96 6.18 -7.51
C VAL A 8 -7.71 7.30 -8.50
N LYS A 9 -8.41 7.33 -9.64
CA LYS A 9 -8.29 8.38 -10.64
C LYS A 9 -8.69 9.74 -10.09
N TYR A 10 -9.80 9.84 -9.35
CA TYR A 10 -10.21 11.08 -8.69
C TYR A 10 -9.18 11.53 -7.65
N MET A 11 -8.71 10.62 -6.82
CA MET A 11 -7.68 10.89 -5.82
C MET A 11 -6.41 11.47 -6.45
N LEU A 12 -5.93 10.87 -7.55
CA LEU A 12 -4.79 11.38 -8.31
C LEU A 12 -5.03 12.79 -8.88
N GLY A 13 -6.24 13.03 -9.38
CA GLY A 13 -6.64 14.36 -9.85
C GLY A 13 -6.60 15.41 -8.75
N LEU A 14 -7.07 15.08 -7.55
CA LEU A 14 -7.02 15.95 -6.38
C LEU A 14 -5.58 16.30 -5.99
N TYR A 15 -4.67 15.32 -6.02
CA TYR A 15 -3.26 15.55 -5.71
C TYR A 15 -2.53 16.34 -6.81
N LYS A 16 -2.66 15.92 -8.07
CA LYS A 16 -1.90 16.51 -9.19
C LYS A 16 -2.42 17.86 -9.64
N LYS A 17 -3.75 18.05 -9.67
CA LYS A 17 -4.38 19.26 -10.24
C LYS A 17 -4.76 20.30 -9.19
N LEU A 18 -5.19 19.85 -8.01
CA LEU A 18 -5.70 20.72 -6.95
C LEU A 18 -4.76 20.81 -5.74
N ASN A 19 -3.59 20.14 -5.81
CA ASN A 19 -2.56 20.19 -4.78
C ASN A 19 -3.04 19.82 -3.36
N PHE A 20 -3.98 18.87 -3.28
CA PHE A 20 -4.47 18.38 -2.00
C PHE A 20 -3.36 17.68 -1.24
N GLN A 21 -3.30 17.87 0.07
CA GLN A 21 -2.31 17.23 0.94
C GLN A 21 -2.69 15.81 1.33
N ARG A 22 -4.00 15.54 1.42
CA ARG A 22 -4.53 14.23 1.81
C ARG A 22 -5.99 14.08 1.40
N VAL A 23 -6.37 12.87 1.02
CA VAL A 23 -7.76 12.46 0.80
C VAL A 23 -8.15 11.48 1.91
N TYR A 24 -9.37 11.61 2.41
CA TYR A 24 -9.94 10.72 3.40
C TYR A 24 -11.02 9.88 2.75
N PHE A 25 -11.03 8.59 3.08
CA PHE A 25 -12.03 7.64 2.64
C PHE A 25 -12.91 7.25 3.81
N SER A 26 -14.18 7.04 3.54
CA SER A 26 -15.11 6.47 4.50
C SER A 26 -15.99 5.45 3.79
N ALA A 27 -16.08 4.27 4.36
CA ALA A 27 -16.99 3.26 3.87
C ALA A 27 -18.43 3.66 4.20
N TYR A 28 -19.32 3.54 3.22
CA TYR A 28 -20.74 3.81 3.45
C TYR A 28 -21.32 2.79 4.42
N GLN A 29 -21.90 3.29 5.50
CA GLN A 29 -22.67 2.48 6.45
C GLN A 29 -24.16 2.58 6.12
N LYS A 30 -24.82 1.41 5.98
CA LYS A 30 -26.25 1.35 5.72
C LYS A 30 -27.04 1.98 6.87
N GLY A 31 -28.17 2.60 6.57
CA GLY A 31 -29.03 3.18 7.59
C GLY A 31 -29.99 4.25 7.09
N LEU A 32 -29.81 4.74 5.87
CA LEU A 32 -30.74 5.71 5.29
C LEU A 32 -31.96 5.06 4.63
N GLY A 33 -31.91 3.75 4.34
CA GLY A 33 -33.02 2.95 3.86
C GLY A 33 -33.57 3.28 2.48
N HIS A 34 -32.96 4.21 1.73
CA HIS A 34 -33.47 4.64 0.44
C HIS A 34 -32.88 3.80 -0.70
N CYS A 35 -33.76 3.16 -1.50
CA CYS A 35 -33.36 2.21 -2.54
C CYS A 35 -32.51 2.81 -3.68
N SER A 36 -32.54 4.12 -3.90
CA SER A 36 -31.70 4.79 -4.92
C SER A 36 -30.23 4.94 -4.49
N ILE A 37 -29.92 4.69 -3.21
CA ILE A 37 -28.54 4.78 -2.71
C ILE A 37 -27.83 3.45 -2.99
N PRO A 38 -26.79 3.41 -3.85
CA PRO A 38 -26.13 2.16 -4.21
C PRO A 38 -25.59 1.35 -3.01
N GLY A 39 -25.18 2.04 -1.95
CA GLY A 39 -24.71 1.41 -0.72
C GLY A 39 -25.79 0.64 0.05
N GLU A 40 -27.03 1.09 -0.02
CA GLU A 40 -28.18 0.41 0.62
C GLU A 40 -28.55 -0.89 -0.11
N GLN A 41 -28.34 -0.93 -1.42
CA GLN A 41 -28.65 -2.11 -2.25
C GLN A 41 -27.63 -3.24 -2.12
N ASN A 42 -26.45 -2.98 -1.60
CA ASN A 42 -25.37 -3.95 -1.55
C ASN A 42 -25.60 -4.98 -0.45
N ARG A 43 -26.30 -6.07 -0.80
CA ARG A 43 -26.66 -7.16 0.13
C ARG A 43 -25.51 -8.11 0.46
N GLU A 44 -24.44 -8.12 -0.34
CA GLU A 44 -23.36 -9.11 -0.26
C GLU A 44 -22.13 -8.67 0.55
N SER A 45 -22.05 -7.43 0.98
CA SER A 45 -20.87 -6.92 1.69
C SER A 45 -21.02 -7.08 3.20
N THR A 46 -20.20 -7.92 3.80
CA THR A 46 -20.08 -7.98 5.26
C THR A 46 -19.38 -6.72 5.78
N PRO A 47 -19.60 -6.34 7.06
CA PRO A 47 -18.91 -5.20 7.67
C PRO A 47 -17.39 -5.27 7.53
N GLU A 48 -16.81 -6.47 7.64
CA GLU A 48 -15.37 -6.70 7.52
C GLU A 48 -14.87 -6.37 6.10
N ARG A 49 -15.60 -6.80 5.06
CA ARG A 49 -15.24 -6.49 3.67
C ARG A 49 -15.38 -5.01 3.35
N ILE A 50 -16.40 -4.35 3.90
CA ILE A 50 -16.60 -2.91 3.77
C ILE A 50 -15.42 -2.15 4.39
N PHE A 51 -15.03 -2.51 5.60
CA PHE A 51 -13.87 -1.95 6.28
C PHE A 51 -12.55 -2.23 5.54
N MET A 52 -12.40 -3.46 5.01
CA MET A 52 -11.22 -3.81 4.22
C MET A 52 -11.10 -2.96 2.95
N ARG A 53 -12.21 -2.65 2.28
CA ARG A 53 -12.22 -1.74 1.12
C ARG A 53 -11.65 -0.37 1.46
N GLU A 54 -12.11 0.22 2.54
CA GLU A 54 -11.60 1.51 3.01
C GLU A 54 -10.09 1.41 3.33
N HIS A 55 -9.69 0.38 4.04
CA HIS A 55 -8.30 0.13 4.40
C HIS A 55 -7.39 0.00 3.16
N ARG A 56 -7.82 -0.73 2.13
CA ARG A 56 -7.06 -0.86 0.87
C ARG A 56 -6.90 0.47 0.14
N LEU A 57 -7.91 1.33 0.15
CA LEU A 57 -7.80 2.67 -0.41
C LEU A 57 -6.75 3.52 0.32
N TYR A 58 -6.70 3.46 1.64
CA TYR A 58 -5.66 4.14 2.42
C TYR A 58 -4.26 3.58 2.13
N GLN A 59 -4.13 2.27 1.91
CA GLN A 59 -2.84 1.68 1.52
C GLN A 59 -2.40 2.17 0.14
N VAL A 60 -3.30 2.22 -0.85
CA VAL A 60 -3.01 2.76 -2.19
C VAL A 60 -2.66 4.25 -2.12
N ASP A 61 -3.42 5.05 -1.37
CA ASP A 61 -3.09 6.45 -1.11
C ASP A 61 -1.67 6.60 -0.56
N TYR A 62 -1.29 5.73 0.36
CA TYR A 62 0.03 5.74 0.96
C TYR A 62 1.14 5.36 -0.04
N LEU A 63 0.90 4.34 -0.90
CA LEU A 63 1.81 3.96 -1.98
C LEU A 63 2.10 5.14 -2.91
N ILE A 64 1.07 5.87 -3.30
CA ILE A 64 1.20 7.01 -4.22
C ILE A 64 1.91 8.18 -3.54
N ARG A 65 1.45 8.61 -2.36
CA ARG A 65 1.97 9.82 -1.70
C ARG A 65 3.33 9.65 -1.04
N LYS A 66 3.62 8.48 -0.50
CA LYS A 66 4.81 8.26 0.34
C LYS A 66 5.87 7.41 -0.32
N TYR A 67 5.48 6.54 -1.25
CA TYR A 67 6.42 5.64 -1.91
C TYR A 67 6.68 6.02 -3.38
N GLY A 68 5.96 7.05 -3.89
CA GLY A 68 6.13 7.54 -5.24
C GLY A 68 5.68 6.55 -6.33
N VAL A 69 4.82 5.59 -5.98
CA VAL A 69 4.22 4.68 -6.95
C VAL A 69 3.29 5.47 -7.85
N SER A 70 3.40 5.28 -9.16
CA SER A 70 2.46 5.91 -10.10
C SER A 70 1.06 5.35 -9.90
N GLY A 71 0.05 6.21 -10.05
CA GLY A 71 -1.33 5.75 -9.99
C GLY A 71 -1.69 4.79 -11.12
N ASP A 72 -0.98 4.87 -12.24
CA ASP A 72 -1.16 3.97 -13.38
C ASP A 72 -0.54 2.58 -13.12
N ASP A 73 0.37 2.48 -12.14
CA ASP A 73 1.00 1.23 -11.70
C ASP A 73 0.22 0.52 -10.58
N ILE A 74 -0.93 1.07 -10.16
CA ILE A 74 -1.79 0.40 -9.19
C ILE A 74 -2.51 -0.76 -9.86
N ILE A 75 -2.24 -1.96 -9.37
CA ILE A 75 -2.80 -3.19 -9.92
C ILE A 75 -4.26 -3.33 -9.47
N LEU A 76 -5.14 -3.45 -10.44
CA LEU A 76 -6.56 -3.67 -10.26
C LEU A 76 -6.98 -4.97 -10.97
N ASP A 77 -8.05 -5.59 -10.49
CA ASP A 77 -8.66 -6.74 -11.14
C ASP A 77 -9.34 -6.34 -12.48
N LYS A 78 -9.81 -7.36 -13.23
CA LYS A 78 -10.50 -7.14 -14.51
C LYS A 78 -11.77 -6.29 -14.40
N SER A 79 -12.33 -6.16 -13.21
CA SER A 79 -13.51 -5.34 -12.92
C SER A 79 -13.15 -3.93 -12.45
N GLY A 80 -11.85 -3.59 -12.35
CA GLY A 80 -11.35 -2.31 -11.88
C GLY A 80 -11.41 -2.16 -10.37
N ASN A 81 -11.32 -3.25 -9.61
CA ASN A 81 -11.32 -3.26 -8.17
C ASN A 81 -9.93 -3.65 -7.60
N LEU A 82 -9.67 -3.21 -6.37
CA LEU A 82 -8.51 -3.65 -5.60
C LEU A 82 -8.76 -5.06 -5.04
N GLU A 83 -7.71 -5.88 -5.05
CA GLU A 83 -7.71 -7.13 -4.30
C GLU A 83 -7.84 -6.85 -2.81
N LEU A 84 -8.78 -7.52 -2.15
CA LEU A 84 -9.04 -7.28 -0.73
C LEU A 84 -8.23 -8.17 0.19
N ASP A 85 -7.87 -9.36 -0.27
CA ASP A 85 -7.21 -10.38 0.55
C ASP A 85 -5.68 -10.20 0.61
N SER A 86 -5.10 -9.45 -0.35
CA SER A 86 -3.67 -9.19 -0.43
C SER A 86 -3.32 -7.71 -0.24
N ASP A 87 -2.12 -7.44 0.27
CA ASP A 87 -1.63 -6.06 0.45
C ASP A 87 -1.27 -5.44 -0.91
N PRO A 88 -1.76 -4.24 -1.26
CA PRO A 88 -1.46 -3.59 -2.54
C PRO A 88 0.03 -3.42 -2.82
N LYS A 89 0.85 -3.24 -1.80
CA LYS A 89 2.30 -3.15 -1.96
C LYS A 89 2.94 -4.49 -2.30
N GLU A 90 2.39 -5.58 -1.76
CA GLU A 90 2.85 -6.93 -2.05
C GLU A 90 2.47 -7.30 -3.49
N ILE A 91 1.24 -7.02 -3.90
CA ILE A 91 0.79 -7.19 -5.29
C ILE A 91 1.67 -6.38 -6.26
N TRP A 92 1.94 -5.12 -5.92
CA TRP A 92 2.81 -4.28 -6.74
C TRP A 92 4.21 -4.90 -6.89
N ALA A 93 4.79 -5.39 -5.79
CA ALA A 93 6.11 -6.01 -5.82
C ALA A 93 6.16 -7.29 -6.67
N GLU A 94 5.09 -8.07 -6.69
CA GLU A 94 4.97 -9.27 -7.52
C GLU A 94 4.90 -8.96 -9.03
N HIS A 95 4.35 -7.80 -9.40
CA HIS A 95 4.27 -7.34 -10.78
C HIS A 95 5.51 -6.58 -11.26
N HIS A 96 6.41 -6.24 -10.34
CA HIS A 96 7.63 -5.48 -10.64
C HIS A 96 8.90 -6.18 -10.14
N PRO A 97 9.18 -7.42 -10.60
CA PRO A 97 10.34 -8.19 -10.16
C PRO A 97 11.69 -7.50 -10.47
N GLU A 98 11.71 -6.58 -11.45
CA GLU A 98 12.90 -5.82 -11.86
C GLU A 98 13.49 -4.94 -10.75
N PHE A 99 12.70 -4.58 -9.73
CA PHE A 99 13.17 -3.80 -8.59
C PHE A 99 13.78 -4.64 -7.48
N TYR A 100 13.73 -5.96 -7.58
CA TYR A 100 14.13 -6.87 -6.52
C TYR A 100 15.24 -7.84 -6.93
N PRO A 101 16.04 -8.35 -6.01
CA PRO A 101 16.05 -8.06 -4.58
C PRO A 101 16.70 -6.71 -4.24
N VAL A 102 16.14 -6.02 -3.23
CA VAL A 102 16.69 -4.76 -2.72
C VAL A 102 17.84 -5.04 -1.75
N ARG A 103 18.98 -4.38 -1.96
CA ARG A 103 20.16 -4.53 -1.10
C ARG A 103 20.03 -3.67 0.15
N ILE A 104 19.71 -4.30 1.29
CA ILE A 104 19.42 -3.59 2.56
C ILE A 104 20.55 -2.64 2.98
N ASN A 105 21.79 -3.01 2.79
CA ASN A 105 22.94 -2.19 3.20
C ASN A 105 23.37 -1.11 2.19
N LYS A 106 22.78 -1.09 0.98
CA LYS A 106 23.19 -0.14 -0.07
C LYS A 106 22.05 0.74 -0.59
N ALA A 107 20.83 0.21 -0.61
CA ALA A 107 19.70 0.86 -1.24
C ALA A 107 19.33 2.21 -0.63
N GLY A 108 18.91 3.16 -1.43
CA GLY A 108 18.34 4.42 -0.98
C GLY A 108 16.96 4.25 -0.32
N LYS A 109 16.45 5.33 0.28
CA LYS A 109 15.16 5.31 1.00
C LYS A 109 14.00 4.84 0.13
N GLU A 110 13.93 5.33 -1.11
CA GLU A 110 12.86 4.97 -2.04
C GLU A 110 12.82 3.46 -2.34
N ALA A 111 13.99 2.88 -2.64
CA ALA A 111 14.08 1.45 -2.89
C ALA A 111 13.72 0.62 -1.65
N LEU A 112 14.15 1.05 -0.45
CA LEU A 112 13.75 0.41 0.80
C LEU A 112 12.23 0.47 1.01
N LEU A 113 11.61 1.60 0.70
CA LEU A 113 10.18 1.80 0.84
C LEU A 113 9.35 0.93 -0.13
N ARG A 114 9.91 0.48 -1.25
CA ARG A 114 9.25 -0.47 -2.16
C ARG A 114 9.17 -1.89 -1.59
N VAL A 115 10.03 -2.26 -0.65
CA VAL A 115 10.05 -3.61 -0.08
C VAL A 115 8.82 -3.87 0.80
N PRO A 116 7.97 -4.88 0.51
CA PRO A 116 6.90 -5.31 1.38
C PRO A 116 7.41 -5.63 2.79
N GLY A 117 6.69 -5.14 3.80
CA GLY A 117 7.12 -5.25 5.21
C GLY A 117 8.00 -4.10 5.72
N LEU A 118 8.61 -3.29 4.83
CA LEU A 118 9.33 -2.07 5.24
C LEU A 118 8.44 -0.84 5.14
N GLY A 119 8.23 -0.16 6.25
CA GLY A 119 7.59 1.15 6.31
C GLY A 119 8.61 2.28 6.50
N PRO A 120 8.16 3.56 6.48
CA PRO A 120 9.05 4.71 6.63
C PRO A 120 9.92 4.65 7.89
N ALA A 121 9.33 4.32 9.04
CA ALA A 121 10.06 4.21 10.30
C ALA A 121 11.17 3.17 10.22
N THR A 122 10.91 1.99 9.65
CA THR A 122 11.91 0.94 9.51
C THR A 122 12.98 1.32 8.48
N ALA A 123 12.60 1.96 7.38
CA ALA A 123 13.56 2.49 6.40
C ALA A 123 14.51 3.51 7.04
N ASP A 124 13.97 4.43 7.88
CA ASP A 124 14.80 5.39 8.61
C ASP A 124 15.73 4.73 9.63
N ILE A 125 15.28 3.67 10.31
CA ILE A 125 16.13 2.86 11.20
C ILE A 125 17.26 2.22 10.38
N ILE A 126 16.97 1.62 9.24
CA ILE A 126 17.98 1.03 8.35
C ILE A 126 19.03 2.06 7.97
N LEU A 127 18.59 3.23 7.49
CA LEU A 127 19.49 4.29 7.04
C LEU A 127 20.37 4.81 8.17
N LYS A 128 19.83 4.99 9.37
CA LYS A 128 20.59 5.39 10.56
C LYS A 128 21.58 4.31 11.02
N SER A 129 21.13 3.06 11.09
CA SER A 129 21.97 1.96 11.57
C SER A 129 23.21 1.75 10.68
N ARG A 130 23.09 1.99 9.38
CA ARG A 130 24.24 1.88 8.45
C ARG A 130 25.39 2.84 8.73
N ILE A 131 25.13 3.98 9.39
CA ILE A 131 26.16 4.95 9.79
C ILE A 131 27.13 4.31 10.79
N TYR A 132 26.65 3.40 11.61
CA TYR A 132 27.44 2.70 12.63
C TYR A 132 28.03 1.36 12.17
N GLY A 133 27.57 0.86 11.02
CA GLY A 133 28.07 -0.38 10.45
C GLY A 133 27.03 -1.13 9.61
N LYS A 134 27.46 -2.20 8.95
CA LYS A 134 26.56 -3.05 8.17
C LYS A 134 25.55 -3.76 9.07
N ILE A 135 24.30 -3.72 8.69
CA ILE A 135 23.24 -4.53 9.29
C ILE A 135 23.52 -5.99 8.92
N LYS A 136 23.66 -6.85 9.90
CA LYS A 136 23.94 -8.28 9.69
C LYS A 136 22.67 -9.14 9.75
N ARG A 137 21.68 -8.73 10.52
CA ARG A 137 20.43 -9.45 10.69
C ARG A 137 19.26 -8.47 10.66
N LEU A 138 18.17 -8.85 10.00
CA LEU A 138 16.95 -8.04 9.93
C LEU A 138 16.23 -7.95 11.28
N GLU A 139 16.41 -8.94 12.12
CA GLU A 139 15.87 -8.96 13.47
C GLU A 139 16.45 -7.85 14.36
N ASP A 140 17.70 -7.45 14.13
CA ASP A 140 18.39 -6.40 14.89
C ASP A 140 17.77 -5.01 14.70
N ILE A 141 17.03 -4.82 13.60
CA ILE A 141 16.27 -3.59 13.31
C ILE A 141 14.77 -3.70 13.66
N GLY A 142 14.40 -4.70 14.45
CA GLY A 142 13.04 -4.86 14.99
C GLY A 142 12.05 -5.55 14.05
N LEU A 143 12.51 -6.20 12.99
CA LEU A 143 11.63 -6.98 12.11
C LEU A 143 11.36 -8.36 12.72
N LYS A 144 10.06 -8.77 12.75
CA LYS A 144 9.60 -10.05 13.31
C LYS A 144 8.40 -10.59 12.53
N GLY A 145 8.14 -11.88 12.63
CA GLY A 145 6.98 -12.57 12.08
C GLY A 145 6.78 -12.32 10.58
N LYS A 146 5.54 -12.19 10.15
CA LYS A 146 5.17 -12.00 8.72
C LYS A 146 5.92 -10.85 8.03
N ARG A 147 6.21 -9.76 8.76
CA ARG A 147 6.98 -8.64 8.20
C ARG A 147 8.41 -9.04 7.86
N LEU A 148 9.06 -9.83 8.71
CA LEU A 148 10.41 -10.34 8.47
C LEU A 148 10.43 -11.27 7.26
N GLU A 149 9.45 -12.17 7.16
CA GLU A 149 9.30 -13.10 6.03
C GLU A 149 9.12 -12.34 4.71
N ASN A 150 8.26 -11.35 4.68
CA ASN A 150 8.05 -10.52 3.51
C ASN A 150 9.33 -9.78 3.10
N VAL A 151 10.07 -9.21 4.06
CA VAL A 151 11.33 -8.53 3.74
C VAL A 151 12.36 -9.51 3.17
N LYS A 152 12.48 -10.72 3.74
CA LYS A 152 13.40 -11.76 3.25
C LYS A 152 13.08 -12.21 1.82
N LYS A 153 11.80 -12.16 1.41
CA LYS A 153 11.38 -12.50 0.04
C LYS A 153 11.88 -11.50 -1.00
N TYR A 154 11.96 -10.22 -0.63
CA TYR A 154 12.22 -9.12 -1.56
C TYR A 154 13.53 -8.36 -1.34
N ALA A 155 14.33 -8.73 -0.33
CA ALA A 155 15.55 -8.01 0.00
C ALA A 155 16.69 -8.95 0.42
N ILE A 156 17.93 -8.48 0.18
CA ILE A 156 19.17 -9.17 0.58
C ILE A 156 20.04 -8.25 1.43
N MET A 157 20.96 -8.87 2.21
CA MET A 157 21.78 -8.16 3.20
C MET A 157 23.09 -7.56 2.64
N GLU A 158 23.36 -7.66 1.34
CA GLU A 158 24.55 -7.13 0.71
C GLU A 158 24.72 -5.62 0.81
#